data_aa8fe8d79060c0a10f72666110315411
#
_entry.id   aa8fe8d79060c0a10f72666110315411
#
_cell.length_a   1.000
_cell.length_b   1.000
_cell.length_c   1.000
_cell.angle_alpha   90.00
_cell.angle_beta   90.00
_cell.angle_gamma   90.00
#
_symmetry.space_group_name_H-M   'P 1'
#
loop_
_entity.id
_entity.type
_entity.pdbx_description
1 polymer ?
#
loop_
_entity_poly.entity_id
_entity_poly.type
_entity_poly.pdbx_seq_one_letter_code
_entity_poly.pdbx_strand_id
1 'polypeptide(L)'
;LVEIIRDINKYSNNTMAQQLFLSIGARYRTEADGDDAKAAQRVIRNWLAKKGITAPHLVMENGSGLSRQERVSAREMATILQAAWQSPYAAEFIASMPLVAMDGTMRKRLRRTALEGEAHIKTGTLNTVRAIAGFSRDSNGNTWAVVAILNDSRPWGASAILDQVLVDLYRQPKSLAGAN
;
A
#
# COMPACT_ATOMS: atom_id res chain seq x y z
N LEU A 1 -16.30 9.18 -2.80
CA LEU A 1 -15.08 8.82 -2.08
C LEU A 1 -14.32 7.71 -2.81
N VAL A 2 -14.98 6.66 -3.30
CA VAL A 2 -14.33 5.54 -4.03
C VAL A 2 -13.51 6.04 -5.22
N GLU A 3 -14.06 6.93 -6.06
CA GLU A 3 -13.34 7.53 -7.19
C GLU A 3 -12.11 8.33 -6.75
N ILE A 4 -12.23 9.12 -5.68
CA ILE A 4 -11.10 9.88 -5.12
C ILE A 4 -9.98 8.94 -4.69
N ILE A 5 -10.31 7.88 -3.96
CA ILE A 5 -9.33 6.87 -3.51
C ILE A 5 -8.70 6.17 -4.71
N ARG A 6 -9.48 5.86 -5.75
CA ARG A 6 -8.99 5.27 -6.99
C ARG A 6 -7.97 6.19 -7.67
N ASP A 7 -8.26 7.47 -7.80
CA ASP A 7 -7.36 8.43 -8.45
C ASP A 7 -6.08 8.63 -7.63
N ILE A 8 -6.19 8.69 -6.29
CA ILE A 8 -5.03 8.71 -5.39
C ILE A 8 -4.13 7.51 -5.64
N ASN A 9 -4.70 6.31 -5.69
CA ASN A 9 -3.90 5.07 -5.76
C ASN A 9 -3.40 4.79 -7.17
N LYS A 10 -4.25 4.90 -8.21
CA LYS A 10 -3.89 4.61 -9.62
C LYS A 10 -2.79 5.53 -10.13
N TYR A 11 -2.88 6.82 -9.82
CA TYR A 11 -1.97 7.83 -10.35
C TYR A 11 -0.94 8.32 -9.33
N SER A 12 -0.98 7.78 -8.11
CA SER A 12 -0.10 8.21 -7.00
C SER A 12 -0.21 9.72 -6.76
N ASN A 13 -1.45 10.24 -6.67
CA ASN A 13 -1.71 11.65 -6.50
C ASN A 13 -1.49 12.09 -5.05
N ASN A 14 -0.30 12.62 -4.78
CA ASN A 14 0.14 13.00 -3.44
C ASN A 14 -0.69 14.15 -2.86
N THR A 15 -1.07 15.11 -3.68
CA THR A 15 -1.90 16.26 -3.23
C THR A 15 -3.27 15.78 -2.76
N MET A 16 -3.94 14.93 -3.54
CA MET A 16 -5.23 14.38 -3.13
C MET A 16 -5.11 13.50 -1.88
N ALA A 17 -4.04 12.72 -1.76
CA ALA A 17 -3.77 11.90 -0.57
C ALA A 17 -3.61 12.77 0.68
N GLN A 18 -2.85 13.85 0.59
CA GLN A 18 -2.69 14.83 1.67
C GLN A 18 -4.02 15.50 2.03
N GLN A 19 -4.80 15.93 1.04
CA GLN A 19 -6.10 16.54 1.29
C GLN A 19 -7.07 15.56 1.97
N LEU A 20 -7.08 14.29 1.57
CA LEU A 20 -7.88 13.27 2.24
C LEU A 20 -7.44 13.08 3.70
N PHE A 21 -6.14 13.00 3.95
CA PHE A 21 -5.59 12.90 5.30
C PHE A 21 -6.00 14.09 6.18
N LEU A 22 -5.82 15.32 5.70
CA LEU A 22 -6.22 16.53 6.42
C LEU A 22 -7.75 16.62 6.61
N SER A 23 -8.54 16.16 5.65
CA SER A 23 -10.01 16.12 5.76
C SER A 23 -10.48 15.19 6.87
N ILE A 24 -9.79 14.05 7.10
CA ILE A 24 -10.04 13.17 8.25
C ILE A 24 -9.76 13.94 9.55
N GLY A 25 -8.65 14.67 9.61
CA GLY A 25 -8.30 15.49 10.76
C GLY A 25 -9.34 16.57 11.03
N ALA A 26 -9.63 17.40 10.05
CA ALA A 26 -10.61 18.50 10.15
C ALA A 26 -11.99 18.01 10.62
N ARG A 27 -12.44 16.84 10.14
CA ARG A 27 -13.74 16.25 10.51
C ARG A 27 -13.84 15.84 11.97
N TYR A 28 -12.72 15.40 12.57
CA TYR A 28 -12.68 14.81 13.91
C TYR A 28 -11.73 15.53 14.87
N ARG A 29 -11.32 16.74 14.53
CA ARG A 29 -10.44 17.57 15.36
C ARG A 29 -11.09 17.92 16.69
N THR A 30 -10.27 17.87 17.73
CA THR A 30 -10.58 18.35 19.08
C THR A 30 -9.60 19.47 19.47
N GLU A 31 -9.90 20.22 20.52
CA GLU A 31 -8.99 21.28 21.02
C GLU A 31 -7.60 20.74 21.40
N ALA A 32 -7.52 19.49 21.84
CA ALA A 32 -6.26 18.86 22.22
C ALA A 32 -5.34 18.52 21.04
N ASP A 33 -5.83 18.50 19.80
CA ASP A 33 -5.04 18.05 18.64
C ASP A 33 -4.07 19.12 18.11
N GLY A 34 -4.34 20.40 18.36
CA GLY A 34 -3.54 21.51 17.84
C GLY A 34 -3.75 21.79 16.35
N ASP A 35 -3.65 20.80 15.47
CA ASP A 35 -3.85 20.92 14.02
C ASP A 35 -4.54 19.69 13.41
N ASP A 36 -4.93 19.80 12.13
CA ASP A 36 -5.65 18.73 11.41
C ASP A 36 -4.76 17.52 11.13
N ALA A 37 -3.46 17.70 10.97
CA ALA A 37 -2.55 16.58 10.73
C ALA A 37 -2.43 15.69 11.98
N LYS A 38 -2.29 16.28 13.16
CA LYS A 38 -2.28 15.56 14.43
C LYS A 38 -3.60 14.87 14.74
N ALA A 39 -4.72 15.56 14.44
CA ALA A 39 -6.04 14.95 14.54
C ALA A 39 -6.18 13.73 13.63
N ALA A 40 -5.74 13.82 12.37
CA ALA A 40 -5.74 12.70 11.43
C ALA A 40 -4.89 11.53 11.94
N GLN A 41 -3.68 11.79 12.42
CA GLN A 41 -2.81 10.77 13.02
C GLN A 41 -3.50 10.05 14.17
N ARG A 42 -4.11 10.79 15.10
CA ARG A 42 -4.86 10.23 16.23
C ARG A 42 -6.03 9.38 15.76
N VAL A 43 -6.83 9.88 14.83
CA VAL A 43 -8.01 9.18 14.29
C VAL A 43 -7.60 7.87 13.63
N ILE A 44 -6.56 7.88 12.78
CA ILE A 44 -6.07 6.69 12.09
C ILE A 44 -5.50 5.68 13.09
N ARG A 45 -4.69 6.11 14.08
CA ARG A 45 -4.17 5.22 15.13
C ARG A 45 -5.28 4.57 15.93
N ASN A 46 -6.31 5.33 16.31
CA ASN A 46 -7.46 4.81 17.02
C ASN A 46 -8.26 3.80 16.19
N TRP A 47 -8.36 4.05 14.87
CA TRP A 47 -9.01 3.10 13.96
C TRP A 47 -8.22 1.81 13.84
N LEU A 48 -6.90 1.88 13.70
CA LEU A 48 -6.01 0.70 13.69
C LEU A 48 -6.16 -0.11 14.98
N ALA A 49 -6.13 0.57 16.15
CA ALA A 49 -6.30 -0.09 17.44
C ALA A 49 -7.66 -0.80 17.57
N LYS A 50 -8.76 -0.16 17.09
CA LYS A 50 -10.09 -0.80 17.06
C LYS A 50 -10.14 -2.03 16.14
N LYS A 51 -9.24 -2.12 15.15
CA LYS A 51 -9.07 -3.31 14.29
C LYS A 51 -8.10 -4.35 14.88
N GLY A 52 -7.59 -4.12 16.10
CA GLY A 52 -6.58 -4.99 16.72
C GLY A 52 -5.20 -4.90 16.08
N ILE A 53 -4.95 -3.86 15.28
CA ILE A 53 -3.67 -3.68 14.58
C ILE A 53 -2.73 -2.84 15.44
N THR A 54 -1.64 -3.46 15.87
CA THR A 54 -0.52 -2.79 16.52
C THR A 54 0.52 -2.41 15.48
N ALA A 55 0.80 -1.10 15.35
CA ALA A 55 1.76 -0.58 14.39
C ALA A 55 2.73 0.41 15.07
N PRO A 56 3.68 -0.08 15.91
CA PRO A 56 4.57 0.77 16.71
C PRO A 56 5.56 1.57 15.86
N HIS A 57 5.91 1.08 14.66
CA HIS A 57 6.84 1.77 13.75
C HIS A 57 6.13 2.73 12.80
N LEU A 58 4.79 2.77 12.80
CA LEU A 58 4.04 3.64 11.91
C LEU A 58 4.21 5.11 12.34
N VAL A 59 4.83 5.89 11.48
CA VAL A 59 4.89 7.35 11.58
C VAL A 59 4.18 7.93 10.36
N MET A 60 3.18 8.75 10.59
CA MET A 60 2.44 9.49 9.56
C MET A 60 2.71 10.97 9.77
N GLU A 61 3.11 11.69 8.75
CA GLU A 61 3.38 13.13 8.84
C GLU A 61 2.29 13.91 8.09
N ASN A 62 2.17 13.66 6.79
CA ASN A 62 1.33 14.46 5.92
C ASN A 62 0.35 13.66 5.04
N GLY A 63 0.37 12.34 5.12
CA GLY A 63 -0.51 11.45 4.37
C GLY A 63 -0.21 11.32 2.88
N SER A 64 0.77 12.05 2.35
CA SER A 64 1.12 11.99 0.92
C SER A 64 2.20 10.94 0.62
N GLY A 65 2.96 10.50 1.62
CA GLY A 65 4.15 9.68 1.44
C GLY A 65 5.41 10.44 0.99
N LEU A 66 5.30 11.75 0.72
CA LEU A 66 6.45 12.61 0.37
C LEU A 66 7.07 13.22 1.63
N SER A 67 7.57 12.38 2.49
CA SER A 67 8.22 12.77 3.75
C SER A 67 9.40 11.87 4.03
N ARG A 68 10.42 12.43 4.68
CA ARG A 68 11.58 11.67 5.19
C ARG A 68 11.35 11.16 6.62
N GLN A 69 10.26 11.56 7.25
CA GLN A 69 9.88 11.16 8.60
C GLN A 69 8.89 10.00 8.62
N GLU A 70 8.08 9.83 7.57
CA GLU A 70 7.12 8.74 7.46
C GLU A 70 7.81 7.37 7.48
N ARG A 71 7.27 6.47 8.27
CA ARG A 71 7.82 5.12 8.47
C ARG A 71 6.71 4.11 8.66
N VAL A 72 6.95 2.93 8.15
CA VAL A 72 6.12 1.75 8.40
C VAL A 72 6.99 0.52 8.13
N SER A 73 6.84 -0.53 8.91
CA SER A 73 7.48 -1.81 8.57
C SER A 73 6.66 -2.57 7.53
N ALA A 74 7.32 -3.43 6.75
CA ALA A 74 6.62 -4.26 5.77
C ALA A 74 5.56 -5.15 6.44
N ARG A 75 5.83 -5.66 7.64
CA ARG A 75 4.89 -6.46 8.43
C ARG A 75 3.65 -5.65 8.82
N GLU A 76 3.81 -4.44 9.34
CA GLU A 76 2.68 -3.57 9.72
C GLU A 76 1.81 -3.25 8.51
N MET A 77 2.43 -2.90 7.38
CA MET A 77 1.70 -2.63 6.15
C MET A 77 0.96 -3.89 5.65
N ALA A 78 1.56 -5.08 5.71
CA ALA A 78 0.90 -6.33 5.36
C ALA A 78 -0.31 -6.61 6.28
N THR A 79 -0.20 -6.34 7.58
CA THR A 79 -1.33 -6.49 8.53
C THR A 79 -2.47 -5.52 8.18
N ILE A 80 -2.15 -4.27 7.79
CA ILE A 80 -3.16 -3.30 7.33
C ILE A 80 -3.85 -3.79 6.05
N LEU A 81 -3.08 -4.33 5.08
CA LEU A 81 -3.65 -4.91 3.86
C LEU A 81 -4.57 -6.11 4.15
N GLN A 82 -4.17 -6.99 5.06
CA GLN A 82 -5.01 -8.13 5.48
C GLN A 82 -6.33 -7.66 6.11
N ALA A 83 -6.30 -6.63 6.95
CA ALA A 83 -7.51 -6.04 7.52
C ALA A 83 -8.40 -5.38 6.45
N ALA A 84 -7.79 -4.76 5.43
CA ALA A 84 -8.51 -4.21 4.28
C ALA A 84 -9.17 -5.31 3.44
N TRP A 85 -8.47 -6.42 3.22
CA TRP A 85 -9.01 -7.61 2.54
C TRP A 85 -10.25 -8.18 3.23
N GLN A 86 -10.26 -8.18 4.57
CA GLN A 86 -11.38 -8.68 5.39
C GLN A 86 -12.51 -7.66 5.56
N SER A 87 -12.37 -6.46 5.02
CA SER A 87 -13.36 -5.40 5.16
C SER A 87 -14.51 -5.56 4.16
N PRO A 88 -15.71 -4.99 4.45
CA PRO A 88 -16.81 -4.95 3.49
C PRO A 88 -16.49 -4.12 2.22
N TYR A 89 -15.40 -3.33 2.24
CA TYR A 89 -14.95 -2.49 1.14
C TYR A 89 -13.72 -3.06 0.41
N ALA A 90 -13.45 -4.36 0.58
CA ALA A 90 -12.27 -5.00 0.02
C ALA A 90 -12.19 -4.86 -1.50
N ALA A 91 -13.32 -5.08 -2.19
CA ALA A 91 -13.38 -5.02 -3.65
C ALA A 91 -13.01 -3.63 -4.19
N GLU A 92 -13.60 -2.57 -3.61
CA GLU A 92 -13.32 -1.18 -4.00
C GLU A 92 -11.90 -0.78 -3.67
N PHE A 93 -11.39 -1.21 -2.52
CA PHE A 93 -10.02 -0.91 -2.10
C PHE A 93 -9.00 -1.58 -3.04
N ILE A 94 -9.18 -2.87 -3.34
CA ILE A 94 -8.30 -3.61 -4.26
C ILE A 94 -8.35 -2.98 -5.65
N ALA A 95 -9.55 -2.74 -6.19
CA ALA A 95 -9.76 -2.14 -7.50
C ALA A 95 -9.19 -0.69 -7.61
N SER A 96 -9.03 0.00 -6.48
CA SER A 96 -8.41 1.33 -6.47
C SER A 96 -6.92 1.29 -6.78
N MET A 97 -6.22 0.18 -6.51
CA MET A 97 -4.78 0.06 -6.77
C MET A 97 -4.46 -0.20 -8.25
N PRO A 98 -3.28 0.23 -8.74
CA PRO A 98 -2.82 -0.08 -10.09
C PRO A 98 -2.82 -1.58 -10.37
N LEU A 99 -3.40 -1.97 -11.51
CA LEU A 99 -3.39 -3.35 -12.00
C LEU A 99 -2.15 -3.56 -12.88
N VAL A 100 -1.38 -4.60 -12.58
CA VAL A 100 -0.11 -4.91 -13.26
C VAL A 100 -0.31 -5.05 -14.76
N ALA A 101 0.55 -4.38 -15.54
CA ALA A 101 0.57 -4.28 -16.99
C ALA A 101 -0.65 -3.59 -17.64
N MET A 102 -1.70 -3.27 -16.87
CA MET A 102 -2.97 -2.76 -17.41
C MET A 102 -3.16 -1.26 -17.19
N ASP A 103 -2.98 -0.76 -15.95
CA ASP A 103 -3.28 0.63 -15.64
C ASP A 103 -2.34 1.28 -14.60
N GLY A 104 -2.59 2.55 -14.32
CA GLY A 104 -1.92 3.35 -13.30
C GLY A 104 -0.39 3.32 -13.42
N THR A 105 0.28 3.35 -12.26
CA THR A 105 1.74 3.33 -12.18
C THR A 105 2.36 1.98 -12.57
N MET A 106 1.56 0.91 -12.65
CA MET A 106 2.00 -0.43 -13.05
C MET A 106 1.78 -0.74 -14.54
N ARG A 107 1.18 0.16 -15.33
CA ARG A 107 0.80 -0.07 -16.73
C ARG A 107 1.95 -0.53 -17.64
N LYS A 108 3.18 -0.12 -17.36
CA LYS A 108 4.36 -0.44 -18.16
C LYS A 108 5.24 -1.53 -17.54
N ARG A 109 4.88 -2.04 -16.35
CA ARG A 109 5.67 -3.00 -15.59
C ARG A 109 5.12 -4.41 -15.78
N LEU A 110 5.99 -5.42 -15.84
CA LEU A 110 5.66 -6.85 -15.94
C LEU A 110 4.76 -7.21 -17.14
N ARG A 111 4.83 -6.42 -18.22
CA ARG A 111 4.11 -6.70 -19.47
C ARG A 111 4.63 -7.97 -20.14
N ARG A 112 3.74 -8.73 -20.76
CA ARG A 112 4.03 -10.01 -21.42
C ARG A 112 4.61 -11.05 -20.46
N THR A 113 4.19 -10.98 -19.19
CA THR A 113 4.47 -12.00 -18.18
C THR A 113 3.15 -12.61 -17.71
N ALA A 114 3.23 -13.75 -17.01
CA ALA A 114 2.05 -14.39 -16.41
C ALA A 114 1.39 -13.56 -15.30
N LEU A 115 2.01 -12.47 -14.88
CA LEU A 115 1.48 -11.54 -13.87
C LEU A 115 0.58 -10.45 -14.48
N GLU A 116 0.44 -10.38 -15.80
CA GLU A 116 -0.41 -9.38 -16.46
C GLU A 116 -1.86 -9.55 -16.00
N GLY A 117 -2.42 -8.53 -15.33
CA GLY A 117 -3.76 -8.57 -14.76
C GLY A 117 -3.91 -9.35 -13.43
N GLU A 118 -2.85 -9.94 -12.89
CA GLU A 118 -2.92 -10.83 -11.71
C GLU A 118 -2.55 -10.15 -10.37
N ALA A 119 -2.12 -8.89 -10.41
CA ALA A 119 -1.74 -8.20 -9.19
C ALA A 119 -2.19 -6.73 -9.16
N HIS A 120 -2.72 -6.30 -8.02
CA HIS A 120 -3.10 -4.93 -7.71
C HIS A 120 -2.05 -4.32 -6.79
N ILE A 121 -1.17 -3.46 -7.33
CA ILE A 121 0.03 -3.00 -6.64
C ILE A 121 0.13 -1.48 -6.60
N LYS A 122 0.13 -0.91 -5.41
CA LYS A 122 0.52 0.47 -5.16
C LYS A 122 2.04 0.56 -5.08
N THR A 123 2.63 1.50 -5.83
CA THR A 123 4.06 1.78 -5.82
C THR A 123 4.40 2.96 -4.91
N GLY A 124 5.60 2.94 -4.33
CA GLY A 124 6.21 4.06 -3.59
C GLY A 124 7.59 4.40 -4.16
N THR A 125 7.87 5.69 -4.31
CA THR A 125 9.13 6.19 -4.85
C THR A 125 9.58 7.45 -4.12
N LEU A 126 10.70 7.38 -3.45
CA LEU A 126 11.48 8.51 -2.93
C LEU A 126 12.92 8.41 -3.44
N ASN A 127 13.75 9.40 -3.17
CA ASN A 127 15.14 9.40 -3.64
C ASN A 127 15.90 8.13 -3.23
N THR A 128 15.70 7.67 -1.98
CA THR A 128 16.40 6.53 -1.39
C THR A 128 15.46 5.34 -1.09
N VAL A 129 14.19 5.40 -1.50
CA VAL A 129 13.22 4.34 -1.20
C VAL A 129 12.46 3.95 -2.46
N ARG A 130 12.32 2.64 -2.64
CA ARG A 130 11.36 2.04 -3.58
C ARG A 130 10.52 1.04 -2.83
N ALA A 131 9.23 1.03 -3.08
CA ALA A 131 8.32 0.12 -2.41
C ALA A 131 7.19 -0.36 -3.33
N ILE A 132 6.68 -1.51 -3.00
CA ILE A 132 5.41 -2.04 -3.51
C ILE A 132 4.59 -2.54 -2.33
N ALA A 133 3.26 -2.33 -2.42
CA ALA A 133 2.30 -2.86 -1.46
C ALA A 133 0.99 -3.15 -2.16
N GLY A 134 0.35 -4.29 -1.87
CA GLY A 134 -0.91 -4.65 -2.50
C GLY A 134 -1.23 -6.13 -2.44
N PHE A 135 -1.92 -6.62 -3.45
CA PHE A 135 -2.36 -8.01 -3.55
C PHE A 135 -1.91 -8.62 -4.88
N SER A 136 -1.41 -9.83 -4.82
CA SER A 136 -0.97 -10.59 -6.00
C SER A 136 -1.49 -12.01 -5.93
N ARG A 137 -1.92 -12.56 -7.07
CA ARG A 137 -2.24 -13.98 -7.18
C ARG A 137 -0.99 -14.78 -7.52
N ASP A 138 -0.93 -16.00 -7.01
CA ASP A 138 0.07 -16.99 -7.45
C ASP A 138 -0.48 -17.88 -8.58
N SER A 139 0.37 -18.71 -9.17
CA SER A 139 0.00 -19.65 -10.24
C SER A 139 -1.00 -20.72 -9.81
N ASN A 140 -1.26 -20.87 -8.52
CA ASN A 140 -2.23 -21.79 -7.95
C ASN A 140 -3.58 -21.13 -7.66
N GLY A 141 -3.71 -19.82 -7.91
CA GLY A 141 -4.92 -19.03 -7.67
C GLY A 141 -5.06 -18.47 -6.26
N ASN A 142 -4.07 -18.67 -5.38
CA ASN A 142 -4.10 -18.05 -4.04
C ASN A 142 -3.78 -16.56 -4.15
N THR A 143 -4.42 -15.76 -3.28
CA THR A 143 -4.15 -14.33 -3.18
C THR A 143 -3.28 -14.03 -1.97
N TRP A 144 -2.24 -13.24 -2.17
CA TRP A 144 -1.25 -12.86 -1.18
C TRP A 144 -1.26 -11.35 -0.95
N ALA A 145 -1.21 -10.91 0.29
CA ALA A 145 -0.83 -9.54 0.62
C ALA A 145 0.69 -9.42 0.49
N VAL A 146 1.14 -8.53 -0.39
CA VAL A 146 2.56 -8.36 -0.71
C VAL A 146 3.02 -6.99 -0.28
N VAL A 147 4.12 -6.92 0.46
CA VAL A 147 4.80 -5.67 0.80
C VAL A 147 6.30 -5.89 0.68
N ALA A 148 6.95 -5.05 -0.12
CA ALA A 148 8.39 -4.99 -0.21
C ALA A 148 8.86 -3.54 -0.19
N ILE A 149 9.82 -3.24 0.68
CA ILE A 149 10.40 -1.90 0.86
C ILE A 149 11.92 -2.04 0.73
N LEU A 150 12.48 -1.30 -0.22
CA LEU A 150 13.91 -1.22 -0.45
C LEU A 150 14.39 0.19 -0.10
N ASN A 151 15.29 0.29 0.87
CA ASN A 151 15.98 1.52 1.24
C ASN A 151 17.41 1.43 0.71
N ASP A 152 17.75 2.24 -0.29
CA ASP A 152 19.08 2.27 -0.91
C ASP A 152 19.40 3.69 -1.39
N SER A 153 20.63 4.13 -1.17
CA SER A 153 21.14 5.39 -1.69
C SER A 153 21.32 5.39 -3.23
N ARG A 154 21.32 4.20 -3.86
CA ARG A 154 21.47 3.98 -5.29
C ARG A 154 20.28 3.21 -5.86
N PRO A 155 19.15 3.86 -6.14
CA PRO A 155 17.90 3.18 -6.50
C PRO A 155 17.87 2.61 -7.93
N TRP A 156 19.01 2.56 -8.64
CA TRP A 156 19.12 2.00 -9.98
C TRP A 156 18.84 0.49 -9.95
N GLY A 157 17.88 0.05 -10.75
CA GLY A 157 17.45 -1.35 -10.77
C GLY A 157 16.49 -1.77 -9.65
N ALA A 158 16.24 -0.93 -8.65
CA ALA A 158 15.38 -1.27 -7.52
C ALA A 158 13.95 -1.66 -7.94
N SER A 159 13.41 -1.05 -8.98
CA SER A 159 12.09 -1.45 -9.52
C SER A 159 12.11 -2.87 -10.09
N ALA A 160 13.20 -3.28 -10.73
CA ALA A 160 13.35 -4.64 -11.25
C ALA A 160 13.46 -5.68 -10.13
N ILE A 161 14.13 -5.34 -9.02
CA ILE A 161 14.18 -6.20 -7.82
C ILE A 161 12.78 -6.39 -7.23
N LEU A 162 11.99 -5.31 -7.12
CA LEU A 162 10.62 -5.39 -6.63
C LEU A 162 9.70 -6.15 -7.60
N ASP A 163 9.91 -6.02 -8.92
CA ASP A 163 9.22 -6.83 -9.93
C ASP A 163 9.56 -8.31 -9.77
N GLN A 164 10.83 -8.63 -9.49
CA GLN A 164 11.25 -10.02 -9.28
C GLN A 164 10.57 -10.67 -8.06
N VAL A 165 10.33 -9.90 -6.98
CA VAL A 165 9.56 -10.39 -5.82
C VAL A 165 8.16 -10.87 -6.25
N LEU A 166 7.47 -10.13 -7.13
CA LEU A 166 6.16 -10.53 -7.65
C LEU A 166 6.25 -11.76 -8.55
N VAL A 167 7.30 -11.84 -9.39
CA VAL A 167 7.52 -12.98 -10.28
C VAL A 167 7.81 -14.25 -9.46
N ASP A 168 8.64 -14.16 -8.43
CA ASP A 168 8.99 -15.30 -7.58
C ASP A 168 7.78 -15.77 -6.77
N LEU A 169 6.96 -14.82 -6.26
CA LEU A 169 5.70 -15.13 -5.59
C LEU A 169 4.75 -15.90 -6.53
N TYR A 170 4.59 -15.43 -7.77
CA TYR A 170 3.71 -16.07 -8.73
C TYR A 170 4.13 -17.53 -9.03
N ARG A 171 5.44 -17.81 -9.04
CA ARG A 171 6.02 -19.11 -9.37
C ARG A 171 6.09 -20.08 -8.20
N GLN A 172 5.61 -19.72 -7.02
CA GLN A 172 5.73 -20.59 -5.84
C GLN A 172 5.07 -21.97 -6.08
N PRO A 173 5.77 -23.08 -5.77
CA PRO A 173 5.20 -24.41 -5.90
C PRO A 173 4.09 -24.66 -4.87
N LYS A 174 3.15 -25.55 -5.18
CA LYS A 174 1.96 -25.90 -4.36
C LYS A 174 2.23 -26.29 -2.90
N SER A 175 3.48 -26.57 -2.52
CA SER A 175 3.83 -27.20 -1.24
C SER A 175 3.77 -26.29 0.00
N LEU A 176 3.52 -24.98 -0.13
CA LEU A 176 3.46 -24.07 1.02
C LEU A 176 2.04 -23.75 1.51
N ALA A 177 1.00 -24.24 0.85
CA ALA A 177 -0.40 -23.99 1.23
C ALA A 177 -0.98 -25.06 2.19
N GLY A 178 -0.20 -26.02 2.65
CA GLY A 178 -0.67 -27.19 3.40
C GLY A 178 0.04 -27.48 4.73
N ALA A 179 0.82 -26.54 5.26
CA ALA A 179 1.45 -26.69 6.59
C ALA A 179 0.77 -25.78 7.60
N ASN A 180 -0.33 -26.24 8.15
CA ASN A 180 -0.91 -25.83 9.42
C ASN A 180 -1.09 -27.08 10.28
#